data_92081c42664e4de27e8e5bd12281118e
#
_entry.id   92081c42664e4de27e8e5bd12281118e
#
_cell.length_a   1.000
_cell.length_b   1.000
_cell.length_c   1.000
_cell.angle_alpha   90.00
_cell.angle_beta   90.00
_cell.angle_gamma   90.00
#
_symmetry.space_group_name_H-M   'P 1'
#
loop_
_entity.id
_entity.type
_entity.pdbx_description
1 polymer ?
#
loop_
_entity_poly.entity_id
_entity_poly.type
_entity_poly.pdbx_seq_one_letter_code
_entity_poly.pdbx_strand_id
1 'polypeptide(L)'
;MYKYHNLNPISQVGLDEFTKDYAPVSTPETADAILVRSAAMHEMEFAPDLKAIARAGAGVNNIPLEKCAEQGIVVFNTPGANANGVKELVIAGMLLASRDIIGGINWVQENEEDGNIAKDAEKAKKAFAGQELEGKKLCVIGLGAIGVLVANAATHLGMDVYGYDPYVSVDSAWRLSRSIHHTTNVDEIYENCDYITVHVPALDSTKGMIGKDALGLMKEGVIVLNFARDVLVDSEAMVDALVAGKVKHYVTDFPTPEIAGVKGAIVIPHLGASTEESEDNCAKMAVKEVMDYLENGNIRHSVNYPDCDMGLRGDKTRILVLHHNVPNMIGQISAVLAKDNMNIADLTNKSKGKYAYTMIDVDSEVQEGVVEELKQIGEVLRVRVIC
;
A
#
# COMPACT_ATOMS: atom_id res chain seq x y z
N MET A 1 -18.86 -2.96 -24.42
CA MET A 1 -19.26 -2.46 -23.08
C MET A 1 -18.75 -3.43 -22.04
N TYR A 2 -17.86 -2.99 -21.17
CA TYR A 2 -17.27 -3.78 -20.09
C TYR A 2 -18.23 -3.90 -18.90
N LYS A 3 -18.12 -4.98 -18.15
CA LYS A 3 -18.97 -5.28 -16.98
C LYS A 3 -18.11 -5.34 -15.72
N TYR A 4 -18.56 -4.70 -14.65
CA TYR A 4 -17.86 -4.78 -13.35
C TYR A 4 -18.81 -5.22 -12.24
N HIS A 5 -18.26 -5.89 -11.23
CA HIS A 5 -18.97 -6.29 -10.03
C HIS A 5 -18.28 -5.74 -8.78
N ASN A 6 -19.07 -5.17 -7.87
CA ASN A 6 -18.59 -4.76 -6.55
C ASN A 6 -18.85 -5.89 -5.55
N LEU A 7 -17.81 -6.54 -5.08
CA LEU A 7 -17.95 -7.67 -4.16
C LEU A 7 -18.39 -7.23 -2.75
N ASN A 8 -18.13 -5.98 -2.39
CA ASN A 8 -18.61 -5.30 -1.20
C ASN A 8 -18.70 -3.78 -1.45
N PRO A 9 -19.28 -2.98 -0.55
CA PRO A 9 -19.46 -1.55 -0.80
C PRO A 9 -18.14 -0.86 -1.20
N ILE A 10 -18.18 -0.14 -2.31
CA ILE A 10 -17.10 0.70 -2.85
C ILE A 10 -17.64 2.12 -2.91
N SER A 11 -16.81 3.12 -2.61
CA SER A 11 -17.22 4.53 -2.66
C SER A 11 -17.80 4.91 -4.02
N GLN A 12 -18.97 5.56 -4.00
CA GLN A 12 -19.65 6.02 -5.22
C GLN A 12 -18.79 7.02 -5.99
N VAL A 13 -18.02 7.85 -5.29
CA VAL A 13 -17.08 8.82 -5.88
C VAL A 13 -16.05 8.14 -6.79
N GLY A 14 -15.62 6.92 -6.44
CA GLY A 14 -14.77 6.12 -7.31
C GLY A 14 -15.53 5.49 -8.47
N LEU A 15 -16.74 4.96 -8.21
CA LEU A 15 -17.56 4.33 -9.25
C LEU A 15 -18.02 5.31 -10.33
N ASP A 16 -18.19 6.59 -9.99
CA ASP A 16 -18.55 7.66 -10.91
C ASP A 16 -17.41 8.01 -11.92
N GLU A 17 -16.18 7.51 -11.69
CA GLU A 17 -15.08 7.62 -12.67
C GLU A 17 -15.27 6.66 -13.87
N PHE A 18 -16.10 5.62 -13.76
CA PHE A 18 -16.40 4.75 -14.90
C PHE A 18 -17.13 5.51 -16.01
N THR A 19 -16.66 5.32 -17.22
CA THR A 19 -17.34 5.89 -18.42
C THR A 19 -18.61 5.12 -18.75
N LYS A 20 -19.38 5.64 -19.72
CA LYS A 20 -20.59 4.98 -20.26
C LYS A 20 -20.34 3.60 -20.88
N ASP A 21 -19.08 3.25 -21.12
CA ASP A 21 -18.68 1.97 -21.70
C ASP A 21 -18.56 0.86 -20.63
N TYR A 22 -18.89 1.18 -19.39
CA TYR A 22 -18.91 0.27 -18.25
C TYR A 22 -20.31 0.14 -17.66
N ALA A 23 -20.67 -1.07 -17.26
CA ALA A 23 -21.95 -1.33 -16.60
C ALA A 23 -21.76 -2.24 -15.38
N PRO A 24 -22.41 -1.93 -14.23
CA PRO A 24 -22.43 -2.81 -13.08
C PRO A 24 -23.25 -4.08 -13.38
N VAL A 25 -22.79 -5.21 -12.82
CA VAL A 25 -23.53 -6.47 -12.83
C VAL A 25 -23.77 -6.98 -11.43
N SER A 26 -24.88 -7.70 -11.25
CA SER A 26 -25.32 -8.18 -9.94
C SER A 26 -24.50 -9.35 -9.41
N THR A 27 -23.85 -10.10 -10.30
CA THR A 27 -23.09 -11.30 -9.93
C THR A 27 -21.68 -11.29 -10.56
N PRO A 28 -20.67 -11.88 -9.87
CA PRO A 28 -19.30 -11.88 -10.36
C PRO A 28 -19.06 -12.76 -11.60
N GLU A 29 -19.95 -13.73 -11.88
CA GLU A 29 -19.80 -14.71 -12.96
C GLU A 29 -19.82 -14.08 -14.35
N THR A 30 -20.42 -12.91 -14.50
CA THR A 30 -20.54 -12.21 -15.78
C THR A 30 -19.67 -10.97 -15.88
N ALA A 31 -18.82 -10.72 -14.87
CA ALA A 31 -18.01 -9.53 -14.80
C ALA A 31 -16.68 -9.68 -15.56
N ASP A 32 -16.26 -8.62 -16.25
CA ASP A 32 -14.90 -8.45 -16.77
C ASP A 32 -13.91 -8.06 -15.66
N ALA A 33 -14.37 -7.34 -14.66
CA ALA A 33 -13.60 -6.92 -13.51
C ALA A 33 -14.39 -6.99 -12.20
N ILE A 34 -13.69 -7.27 -11.09
CA ILE A 34 -14.24 -7.22 -9.73
C ILE A 34 -13.54 -6.11 -8.94
N LEU A 35 -14.33 -5.25 -8.30
CA LEU A 35 -13.85 -4.32 -7.29
C LEU A 35 -14.09 -4.92 -5.90
N VAL A 36 -13.09 -4.88 -5.03
CA VAL A 36 -13.16 -5.43 -3.67
C VAL A 36 -12.44 -4.51 -2.68
N ARG A 37 -12.86 -4.52 -1.43
CA ARG A 37 -12.17 -3.85 -0.33
C ARG A 37 -11.71 -4.86 0.73
N SER A 38 -12.63 -5.47 1.44
CA SER A 38 -12.34 -6.33 2.59
C SER A 38 -12.89 -7.75 2.47
N ALA A 39 -13.75 -8.04 1.47
CA ALA A 39 -14.33 -9.37 1.30
C ALA A 39 -13.24 -10.42 1.03
N ALA A 40 -13.35 -11.57 1.67
CA ALA A 40 -12.46 -12.70 1.46
C ALA A 40 -12.79 -13.40 0.14
N MET A 41 -11.77 -13.68 -0.67
CA MET A 41 -11.92 -14.27 -2.01
C MET A 41 -11.26 -15.65 -2.15
N HIS A 42 -10.68 -16.21 -1.08
CA HIS A 42 -9.91 -17.46 -1.16
C HIS A 42 -10.74 -18.66 -1.59
N GLU A 43 -12.01 -18.71 -1.17
CA GLU A 43 -12.94 -19.80 -1.51
C GLU A 43 -13.76 -19.51 -2.79
N MET A 44 -13.55 -18.36 -3.45
CA MET A 44 -14.27 -18.01 -4.65
C MET A 44 -13.75 -18.75 -5.88
N GLU A 45 -14.67 -19.23 -6.72
CA GLU A 45 -14.36 -19.66 -8.08
C GLU A 45 -14.52 -18.46 -9.03
N PHE A 46 -13.56 -18.28 -9.92
CA PHE A 46 -13.56 -17.16 -10.86
C PHE A 46 -14.04 -17.59 -12.23
N ALA A 47 -14.88 -16.77 -12.84
CA ALA A 47 -15.34 -17.02 -14.21
C ALA A 47 -14.16 -16.96 -15.21
N PRO A 48 -14.18 -17.80 -16.27
CA PRO A 48 -13.11 -17.80 -17.27
C PRO A 48 -12.89 -16.44 -17.96
N ASP A 49 -13.93 -15.63 -18.05
CA ASP A 49 -13.89 -14.31 -18.69
C ASP A 49 -13.45 -13.18 -17.78
N LEU A 50 -13.30 -13.41 -16.47
CA LEU A 50 -12.82 -12.42 -15.54
C LEU A 50 -11.37 -12.05 -15.88
N LYS A 51 -11.09 -10.75 -16.07
CA LYS A 51 -9.79 -10.23 -16.52
C LYS A 51 -9.02 -9.55 -15.43
N ALA A 52 -9.71 -8.91 -14.49
CA ALA A 52 -9.08 -8.08 -13.46
C ALA A 52 -9.82 -8.16 -12.13
N ILE A 53 -9.05 -8.03 -11.05
CA ILE A 53 -9.56 -7.78 -9.71
C ILE A 53 -8.81 -6.53 -9.20
N ALA A 54 -9.54 -5.50 -8.76
CA ALA A 54 -8.92 -4.32 -8.16
C ALA A 54 -9.37 -4.16 -6.71
N ARG A 55 -8.39 -4.14 -5.81
CA ARG A 55 -8.66 -3.88 -4.40
C ARG A 55 -8.54 -2.38 -4.10
N ALA A 56 -9.65 -1.79 -3.65
CA ALA A 56 -9.65 -0.43 -3.10
C ALA A 56 -8.94 -0.42 -1.72
N GLY A 57 -7.61 -0.39 -1.75
CA GLY A 57 -6.73 -0.43 -0.59
C GLY A 57 -5.36 -1.06 -0.88
N ALA A 58 -4.40 -0.89 0.01
CA ALA A 58 -3.00 -1.29 -0.23
C ALA A 58 -2.71 -2.78 0.04
N GLY A 59 -3.29 -3.40 1.07
CA GLY A 59 -3.08 -4.82 1.38
C GLY A 59 -3.87 -5.74 0.45
N VAL A 60 -3.46 -7.01 0.27
CA VAL A 60 -4.14 -7.95 -0.66
C VAL A 60 -4.24 -9.38 -0.08
N ASN A 61 -4.11 -9.49 1.21
CA ASN A 61 -4.16 -10.77 1.93
C ASN A 61 -5.53 -11.47 1.88
N ASN A 62 -6.57 -10.80 1.42
CA ASN A 62 -7.91 -11.35 1.19
C ASN A 62 -8.12 -11.93 -0.22
N ILE A 63 -7.10 -11.87 -1.10
CA ILE A 63 -7.18 -12.28 -2.52
C ILE A 63 -6.19 -13.42 -2.78
N PRO A 64 -6.60 -14.53 -3.41
CA PRO A 64 -5.72 -15.66 -3.73
C PRO A 64 -4.86 -15.34 -4.98
N LEU A 65 -3.75 -14.63 -4.79
CA LEU A 65 -2.93 -14.06 -5.86
C LEU A 65 -2.40 -15.10 -6.85
N GLU A 66 -1.93 -16.25 -6.38
CA GLU A 66 -1.39 -17.31 -7.24
C GLU A 66 -2.50 -17.95 -8.10
N LYS A 67 -3.67 -18.26 -7.50
CA LYS A 67 -4.85 -18.75 -8.24
C LYS A 67 -5.29 -17.74 -9.33
N CYS A 68 -5.30 -16.46 -9.01
CA CYS A 68 -5.62 -15.41 -9.99
C CYS A 68 -4.58 -15.38 -11.12
N ALA A 69 -3.29 -15.45 -10.80
CA ALA A 69 -2.23 -15.42 -11.81
C ALA A 69 -2.29 -16.60 -12.76
N GLU A 70 -2.48 -17.83 -12.26
CA GLU A 70 -2.61 -19.05 -13.07
C GLU A 70 -3.83 -18.99 -14.02
N GLN A 71 -4.86 -18.23 -13.65
CA GLN A 71 -6.03 -18.02 -14.51
C GLN A 71 -5.90 -16.79 -15.42
N GLY A 72 -4.75 -16.15 -15.45
CA GLY A 72 -4.50 -14.93 -16.22
C GLY A 72 -5.38 -13.75 -15.78
N ILE A 73 -5.69 -13.65 -14.48
CA ILE A 73 -6.42 -12.54 -13.86
C ILE A 73 -5.42 -11.60 -13.23
N VAL A 74 -5.39 -10.33 -13.66
CA VAL A 74 -4.51 -9.31 -13.09
C VAL A 74 -5.14 -8.75 -11.83
N VAL A 75 -4.37 -8.73 -10.73
CA VAL A 75 -4.81 -8.20 -9.45
C VAL A 75 -4.10 -6.88 -9.17
N PHE A 76 -4.88 -5.82 -9.00
CA PHE A 76 -4.42 -4.47 -8.66
C PHE A 76 -4.65 -4.17 -7.18
N ASN A 77 -3.81 -3.31 -6.62
CA ASN A 77 -4.08 -2.63 -5.36
C ASN A 77 -3.83 -1.12 -5.53
N THR A 78 -4.17 -0.32 -4.53
CA THR A 78 -4.09 1.14 -4.63
C THR A 78 -3.03 1.71 -3.69
N PRO A 79 -1.72 1.50 -3.98
CA PRO A 79 -0.65 1.93 -3.11
C PRO A 79 -0.57 3.46 -3.05
N GLY A 80 -0.54 4.00 -1.85
CA GLY A 80 -0.42 5.44 -1.62
C GLY A 80 -1.72 6.24 -1.72
N ALA A 81 -2.83 5.66 -2.17
CA ALA A 81 -4.11 6.36 -2.24
C ALA A 81 -4.62 6.81 -0.86
N ASN A 82 -4.30 6.06 0.19
CA ASN A 82 -4.61 6.36 1.58
C ASN A 82 -3.46 7.03 2.36
N ALA A 83 -2.38 7.41 1.68
CA ALA A 83 -1.16 7.86 2.35
C ALA A 83 -1.35 9.11 3.21
N ASN A 84 -2.24 10.01 2.82
CA ASN A 84 -2.53 11.20 3.59
C ASN A 84 -3.23 10.89 4.92
N GLY A 85 -4.22 10.00 4.92
CA GLY A 85 -4.90 9.58 6.17
C GLY A 85 -3.92 8.94 7.15
N VAL A 86 -3.06 8.03 6.67
CA VAL A 86 -2.01 7.43 7.52
C VAL A 86 -1.04 8.49 8.05
N LYS A 87 -0.58 9.43 7.21
CA LYS A 87 0.28 10.55 7.65
C LYS A 87 -0.37 11.33 8.81
N GLU A 88 -1.66 11.64 8.70
CA GLU A 88 -2.37 12.39 9.73
C GLU A 88 -2.47 11.61 11.04
N LEU A 89 -2.71 10.31 10.97
CA LEU A 89 -2.72 9.45 12.16
C LEU A 89 -1.34 9.33 12.80
N VAL A 90 -0.26 9.27 12.02
CA VAL A 90 1.12 9.31 12.53
C VAL A 90 1.39 10.59 13.30
N ILE A 91 0.99 11.76 12.75
CA ILE A 91 1.13 13.05 13.42
C ILE A 91 0.33 13.08 14.73
N ALA A 92 -0.92 12.62 14.69
CA ALA A 92 -1.75 12.48 15.89
C ALA A 92 -1.07 11.59 16.93
N GLY A 93 -0.51 10.45 16.51
CA GLY A 93 0.26 9.54 17.37
C GLY A 93 1.48 10.20 18.01
N MET A 94 2.24 11.01 17.26
CA MET A 94 3.36 11.79 17.81
C MET A 94 2.88 12.78 18.89
N LEU A 95 1.78 13.48 18.65
CA LEU A 95 1.23 14.44 19.60
C LEU A 95 0.69 13.77 20.86
N LEU A 96 0.01 12.61 20.73
CA LEU A 96 -0.48 11.81 21.86
C LEU A 96 0.66 11.25 22.71
N ALA A 97 1.77 10.84 22.07
CA ALA A 97 2.96 10.37 22.77
C ALA A 97 3.78 11.50 23.42
N SER A 98 3.62 12.74 22.94
CA SER A 98 4.34 13.89 23.46
C SER A 98 3.76 14.43 24.76
N ARG A 99 2.44 14.36 24.93
CA ARG A 99 1.67 14.81 26.11
C ARG A 99 0.58 13.80 26.40
N ASP A 100 0.30 13.56 27.67
CA ASP A 100 -0.77 12.64 28.07
C ASP A 100 -2.17 13.28 27.91
N ILE A 101 -2.53 13.52 26.64
CA ILE A 101 -3.83 14.12 26.27
C ILE A 101 -4.97 13.17 26.66
N ILE A 102 -4.78 11.86 26.46
CA ILE A 102 -5.81 10.84 26.79
C ILE A 102 -6.05 10.79 28.29
N GLY A 103 -4.98 10.75 29.10
CA GLY A 103 -5.11 10.78 30.54
C GLY A 103 -5.77 12.07 31.03
N GLY A 104 -5.45 13.22 30.42
CA GLY A 104 -6.11 14.49 30.71
C GLY A 104 -7.60 14.50 30.39
N ILE A 105 -8.01 13.93 29.26
CA ILE A 105 -9.42 13.78 28.89
C ILE A 105 -10.16 12.87 29.89
N ASN A 106 -9.58 11.71 30.18
CA ASN A 106 -10.16 10.76 31.12
C ASN A 106 -10.34 11.39 32.51
N TRP A 107 -9.33 12.12 32.99
CA TRP A 107 -9.43 12.83 34.26
C TRP A 107 -10.61 13.81 34.30
N VAL A 108 -10.83 14.60 33.24
CA VAL A 108 -11.98 15.51 33.15
C VAL A 108 -13.29 14.75 33.20
N GLN A 109 -13.41 13.63 32.47
CA GLN A 109 -14.62 12.80 32.44
C GLN A 109 -14.90 12.14 33.81
N GLU A 110 -13.85 11.65 34.48
CA GLU A 110 -13.98 11.03 35.81
C GLU A 110 -14.36 12.02 36.90
N ASN A 111 -14.14 13.32 36.69
CA ASN A 111 -14.47 14.39 37.64
C ASN A 111 -15.60 15.31 37.13
N GLU A 112 -16.47 14.83 36.23
CA GLU A 112 -17.52 15.65 35.61
C GLU A 112 -18.53 16.26 36.62
N GLU A 113 -18.72 15.60 37.77
CA GLU A 113 -19.64 16.06 38.84
C GLU A 113 -18.97 17.02 39.86
N ASP A 114 -17.65 17.27 39.74
CA ASP A 114 -16.93 18.16 40.64
C ASP A 114 -17.23 19.62 40.35
N GLY A 115 -18.00 20.26 41.26
CA GLY A 115 -18.32 21.69 41.18
C GLY A 115 -17.08 22.64 41.20
N ASN A 116 -15.92 22.15 41.58
CA ASN A 116 -14.65 22.89 41.61
C ASN A 116 -13.67 22.47 40.48
N ILE A 117 -14.12 21.70 39.51
CA ILE A 117 -13.28 21.06 38.45
C ILE A 117 -12.28 22.04 37.81
N ALA A 118 -12.67 23.29 37.54
CA ALA A 118 -11.78 24.30 36.95
C ALA A 118 -10.57 24.64 37.85
N LYS A 119 -10.75 24.66 39.18
CA LYS A 119 -9.67 24.91 40.13
C LYS A 119 -8.79 23.68 40.33
N ASP A 120 -9.40 22.51 40.37
CA ASP A 120 -8.67 21.26 40.59
C ASP A 120 -7.93 20.79 39.32
N ALA A 121 -8.44 21.15 38.12
CA ALA A 121 -7.70 20.99 36.86
C ALA A 121 -6.33 21.71 36.84
N GLU A 122 -6.26 22.93 37.46
CA GLU A 122 -4.99 23.65 37.57
C GLU A 122 -3.91 22.91 38.39
N LYS A 123 -4.33 22.07 39.33
CA LYS A 123 -3.44 21.18 40.07
C LYS A 123 -3.13 19.90 39.32
N ALA A 124 -4.17 19.29 38.72
CA ALA A 124 -4.08 18.01 38.02
C ALA A 124 -3.24 18.10 36.73
N LYS A 125 -3.27 19.22 36.00
CA LYS A 125 -2.59 19.41 34.72
C LYS A 125 -1.12 19.03 34.70
N LYS A 126 -0.44 19.12 35.85
CA LYS A 126 0.99 18.75 35.97
C LYS A 126 1.25 17.27 35.71
N ALA A 127 0.25 16.40 35.97
CA ALA A 127 0.37 14.96 35.74
C ALA A 127 0.34 14.63 34.23
N PHE A 128 -0.26 15.47 33.41
CA PHE A 128 -0.44 15.28 31.97
C PHE A 128 0.55 16.10 31.12
N ALA A 129 1.45 16.85 31.75
CA ALA A 129 2.44 17.66 31.07
C ALA A 129 3.44 16.78 30.31
N GLY A 130 3.91 17.28 29.18
CA GLY A 130 4.85 16.56 28.33
C GLY A 130 5.88 17.48 27.67
N GLN A 131 6.18 17.21 26.41
CA GLN A 131 7.19 17.93 25.64
C GLN A 131 6.61 18.40 24.29
N GLU A 132 7.32 19.33 23.65
CA GLU A 132 6.98 19.80 22.30
C GLU A 132 7.72 18.98 21.24
N LEU A 133 7.21 18.98 20.01
CA LEU A 133 7.83 18.33 18.86
C LEU A 133 8.96 19.19 18.28
N GLU A 134 8.85 20.53 18.38
CA GLU A 134 9.84 21.46 17.85
C GLU A 134 11.22 21.17 18.40
N GLY A 135 12.23 21.12 17.53
CA GLY A 135 13.62 20.83 17.86
C GLY A 135 13.90 19.37 18.22
N LYS A 136 12.92 18.47 18.21
CA LYS A 136 13.14 17.03 18.39
C LYS A 136 13.55 16.37 17.09
N LYS A 137 14.32 15.29 17.19
CA LYS A 137 14.78 14.51 16.05
C LYS A 137 13.81 13.38 15.74
N LEU A 138 13.29 13.36 14.52
CA LEU A 138 12.46 12.28 13.99
C LEU A 138 13.24 11.47 12.97
N CYS A 139 13.29 10.15 13.16
CA CYS A 139 13.67 9.22 12.11
C CYS A 139 12.46 8.69 11.37
N VAL A 140 12.51 8.71 10.04
CA VAL A 140 11.54 8.08 9.14
C VAL A 140 12.23 6.94 8.39
N ILE A 141 11.86 5.70 8.71
CA ILE A 141 12.37 4.49 8.06
C ILE A 141 11.38 4.06 6.98
N GLY A 142 11.80 4.12 5.71
CA GLY A 142 10.96 3.93 4.54
C GLY A 142 10.42 5.27 4.02
N LEU A 143 10.91 5.70 2.85
CA LEU A 143 10.56 6.96 2.19
C LEU A 143 9.68 6.72 0.95
N GLY A 144 8.73 5.79 1.09
CA GLY A 144 7.66 5.56 0.13
C GLY A 144 6.55 6.61 0.21
N ALA A 145 5.36 6.28 -0.30
CA ALA A 145 4.21 7.19 -0.39
C ALA A 145 3.83 7.84 0.96
N ILE A 146 3.87 7.08 2.07
CA ILE A 146 3.53 7.56 3.41
C ILE A 146 4.72 8.27 4.04
N GLY A 147 5.90 7.64 4.04
CA GLY A 147 7.09 8.18 4.73
C GLY A 147 7.51 9.55 4.22
N VAL A 148 7.42 9.80 2.90
CA VAL A 148 7.67 11.15 2.33
C VAL A 148 6.71 12.19 2.89
N LEU A 149 5.42 11.87 3.01
CA LEU A 149 4.43 12.80 3.55
C LEU A 149 4.66 13.07 5.04
N VAL A 150 4.97 12.04 5.82
CA VAL A 150 5.28 12.16 7.25
C VAL A 150 6.55 13.00 7.45
N ALA A 151 7.62 12.71 6.72
CA ALA A 151 8.88 13.43 6.80
C ALA A 151 8.70 14.93 6.50
N ASN A 152 7.99 15.25 5.40
CA ASN A 152 7.70 16.63 5.04
C ASN A 152 6.82 17.33 6.08
N ALA A 153 5.78 16.68 6.60
CA ALA A 153 4.91 17.26 7.61
C ALA A 153 5.66 17.54 8.92
N ALA A 154 6.53 16.62 9.34
CA ALA A 154 7.34 16.79 10.55
C ALA A 154 8.33 17.98 10.45
N THR A 155 8.88 18.26 9.26
CA THR A 155 9.70 19.49 9.08
C THR A 155 8.90 20.76 9.31
N HIS A 156 7.61 20.78 8.90
CA HIS A 156 6.73 21.93 9.14
C HIS A 156 6.32 22.07 10.61
N LEU A 157 6.43 21.00 11.40
CA LEU A 157 6.25 21.04 12.87
C LEU A 157 7.55 21.43 13.60
N GLY A 158 8.60 21.83 12.89
CA GLY A 158 9.87 22.26 13.47
C GLY A 158 10.75 21.12 13.95
N MET A 159 10.50 19.88 13.54
CA MET A 159 11.36 18.73 13.86
C MET A 159 12.61 18.70 12.97
N ASP A 160 13.70 18.16 13.49
CA ASP A 160 14.90 17.81 12.73
C ASP A 160 14.73 16.38 12.19
N VAL A 161 14.53 16.24 10.89
CA VAL A 161 14.06 14.97 10.28
C VAL A 161 15.19 14.24 9.57
N TYR A 162 15.35 12.97 9.91
CA TYR A 162 16.27 12.02 9.30
C TYR A 162 15.51 10.94 8.53
N GLY A 163 15.86 10.73 7.27
CA GLY A 163 15.22 9.72 6.41
C GLY A 163 16.20 8.60 6.08
N TYR A 164 15.73 7.35 6.19
CA TYR A 164 16.44 6.16 5.77
C TYR A 164 15.56 5.30 4.86
N ASP A 165 16.03 5.09 3.63
CA ASP A 165 15.43 4.13 2.70
C ASP A 165 16.49 3.74 1.65
N PRO A 166 17.02 2.50 1.68
CA PRO A 166 18.01 2.05 0.70
C PRO A 166 17.44 1.82 -0.71
N TYR A 167 16.11 1.87 -0.85
CA TYR A 167 15.40 1.63 -2.11
C TYR A 167 14.55 2.82 -2.56
N VAL A 168 14.84 4.01 -2.05
CA VAL A 168 14.05 5.21 -2.38
C VAL A 168 13.99 5.43 -3.89
N SER A 169 12.77 5.59 -4.43
CA SER A 169 12.59 5.91 -5.84
C SER A 169 12.99 7.36 -6.15
N VAL A 170 13.37 7.62 -7.40
CA VAL A 170 13.66 8.99 -7.86
C VAL A 170 12.47 9.91 -7.61
N ASP A 171 11.25 9.44 -7.92
CA ASP A 171 10.02 10.22 -7.72
C ASP A 171 9.77 10.55 -6.24
N SER A 172 10.01 9.59 -5.35
CA SER A 172 9.92 9.83 -3.90
C SER A 172 10.96 10.84 -3.44
N ALA A 173 12.22 10.72 -3.91
CA ALA A 173 13.29 11.63 -3.56
C ALA A 173 13.00 13.08 -4.01
N TRP A 174 12.41 13.27 -5.20
CA TRP A 174 12.01 14.60 -5.69
C TRP A 174 10.90 15.27 -4.87
N ARG A 175 10.14 14.50 -4.12
CA ARG A 175 9.05 15.00 -3.26
C ARG A 175 9.49 15.32 -1.82
N LEU A 176 10.71 14.94 -1.43
CA LEU A 176 11.24 15.22 -0.10
C LEU A 176 11.69 16.69 0.02
N SER A 177 11.41 17.28 1.19
CA SER A 177 11.96 18.58 1.56
C SER A 177 13.49 18.52 1.60
N ARG A 178 14.16 19.59 1.16
CA ARG A 178 15.61 19.71 1.18
C ARG A 178 16.21 19.79 2.59
N SER A 179 15.39 20.06 3.58
CA SER A 179 15.81 20.10 5.00
C SER A 179 15.88 18.71 5.64
N ILE A 180 15.45 17.65 4.96
CA ILE A 180 15.51 16.27 5.48
C ILE A 180 16.92 15.73 5.30
N HIS A 181 17.51 15.26 6.40
CA HIS A 181 18.83 14.64 6.40
C HIS A 181 18.71 13.19 5.89
N HIS A 182 19.41 12.89 4.80
CA HIS A 182 19.51 11.52 4.31
C HIS A 182 20.66 10.79 5.01
N THR A 183 20.41 9.57 5.48
CA THR A 183 21.47 8.66 5.95
C THR A 183 21.35 7.30 5.29
N THR A 184 22.49 6.64 5.13
CA THR A 184 22.60 5.25 4.65
C THR A 184 22.85 4.26 5.79
N ASN A 185 23.03 4.75 7.01
CA ASN A 185 23.27 3.94 8.21
C ASN A 185 22.09 4.07 9.18
N VAL A 186 21.31 3.00 9.32
CA VAL A 186 20.15 2.97 10.20
C VAL A 186 20.51 3.03 11.68
N ASP A 187 21.69 2.50 12.08
CA ASP A 187 22.12 2.50 13.48
C ASP A 187 22.39 3.92 13.98
N GLU A 188 22.99 4.78 13.13
CA GLU A 188 23.18 6.19 13.42
C GLU A 188 21.87 6.91 13.73
N ILE A 189 20.80 6.52 13.07
CA ILE A 189 19.47 7.05 13.34
C ILE A 189 18.96 6.59 14.70
N TYR A 190 19.07 5.30 15.01
CA TYR A 190 18.62 4.76 16.29
C TYR A 190 19.31 5.45 17.47
N GLU A 191 20.61 5.69 17.37
CA GLU A 191 21.37 6.34 18.43
C GLU A 191 21.03 7.82 18.65
N ASN A 192 20.53 8.51 17.62
CA ASN A 192 20.42 9.97 17.64
C ASN A 192 19.00 10.52 17.68
N CYS A 193 17.98 9.74 17.33
CA CYS A 193 16.61 10.24 17.20
C CYS A 193 15.79 10.08 18.48
N ASP A 194 14.88 11.03 18.71
CA ASP A 194 13.94 11.06 19.84
C ASP A 194 12.64 10.31 19.48
N TYR A 195 12.28 10.31 18.18
CA TYR A 195 11.12 9.64 17.60
C TYR A 195 11.58 8.77 16.44
N ILE A 196 11.02 7.57 16.33
CA ILE A 196 11.29 6.64 15.23
C ILE A 196 9.95 6.17 14.67
N THR A 197 9.73 6.36 13.37
CA THR A 197 8.53 5.90 12.68
C THR A 197 8.88 5.01 11.50
N VAL A 198 8.18 3.89 11.35
CA VAL A 198 8.44 2.89 10.31
C VAL A 198 7.34 2.87 9.26
N HIS A 199 7.74 2.91 7.98
CA HIS A 199 6.85 2.95 6.81
C HIS A 199 7.33 2.03 5.70
N VAL A 200 7.87 0.87 6.06
CA VAL A 200 8.35 -0.15 5.12
C VAL A 200 7.33 -1.27 4.93
N PRO A 201 7.36 -2.00 3.79
CA PRO A 201 6.54 -3.17 3.60
C PRO A 201 6.97 -4.32 4.53
N ALA A 202 6.02 -5.23 4.83
CA ALA A 202 6.31 -6.47 5.54
C ALA A 202 6.96 -7.48 4.57
N LEU A 203 8.26 -7.63 4.67
CA LEU A 203 9.10 -8.58 3.92
C LEU A 203 9.88 -9.45 4.91
N ASP A 204 10.45 -10.55 4.45
CA ASP A 204 11.32 -11.38 5.31
C ASP A 204 12.50 -10.58 5.88
N SER A 205 13.02 -9.61 5.10
CA SER A 205 14.12 -8.73 5.50
C SER A 205 13.72 -7.61 6.47
N THR A 206 12.44 -7.28 6.61
CA THR A 206 11.94 -6.21 7.48
C THR A 206 11.18 -6.74 8.68
N LYS A 207 10.85 -8.03 8.71
CA LYS A 207 10.18 -8.66 9.85
C LYS A 207 11.03 -8.57 11.10
N GLY A 208 10.45 -8.03 12.19
CA GLY A 208 11.14 -7.85 13.47
C GLY A 208 12.30 -6.86 13.41
N MET A 209 12.34 -5.95 12.41
CA MET A 209 13.44 -4.99 12.29
C MET A 209 13.58 -4.06 13.49
N ILE A 210 12.48 -3.77 14.18
CA ILE A 210 12.49 -3.11 15.50
C ILE A 210 12.43 -4.21 16.56
N GLY A 211 13.55 -4.88 16.75
CA GLY A 211 13.77 -5.92 17.73
C GLY A 211 14.74 -5.49 18.82
N LYS A 212 15.21 -6.44 19.62
CA LYS A 212 16.05 -6.21 20.78
C LYS A 212 17.33 -5.41 20.46
N ASP A 213 17.99 -5.72 19.34
CA ASP A 213 19.24 -5.05 18.95
C ASP A 213 18.98 -3.59 18.59
N ALA A 214 17.98 -3.33 17.73
CA ALA A 214 17.58 -1.98 17.35
C ALA A 214 17.16 -1.13 18.57
N LEU A 215 16.30 -1.71 19.44
CA LEU A 215 15.86 -1.07 20.67
C LEU A 215 17.04 -0.77 21.62
N GLY A 216 18.04 -1.67 21.67
CA GLY A 216 19.26 -1.49 22.45
C GLY A 216 20.06 -0.26 22.03
N LEU A 217 20.14 0.02 20.72
CA LEU A 217 20.85 1.20 20.16
C LEU A 217 20.10 2.51 20.36
N MET A 218 18.77 2.49 20.50
CA MET A 218 17.97 3.71 20.60
C MET A 218 18.26 4.50 21.87
N LYS A 219 17.88 5.77 21.86
CA LYS A 219 18.00 6.65 23.04
C LYS A 219 17.09 6.19 24.16
N GLU A 220 17.50 6.46 25.40
CA GLU A 220 16.61 6.31 26.56
C GLU A 220 15.39 7.22 26.43
N GLY A 221 14.20 6.67 26.64
CA GLY A 221 12.94 7.38 26.54
C GLY A 221 12.52 7.70 25.11
N VAL A 222 13.02 6.97 24.11
CA VAL A 222 12.61 7.08 22.70
C VAL A 222 11.11 6.82 22.53
N ILE A 223 10.52 7.45 21.53
CA ILE A 223 9.13 7.20 21.11
C ILE A 223 9.17 6.46 19.77
N VAL A 224 8.52 5.29 19.72
CA VAL A 224 8.44 4.46 18.50
C VAL A 224 7.02 4.46 17.97
N LEU A 225 6.86 4.67 16.65
CA LEU A 225 5.57 4.68 15.97
C LEU A 225 5.57 3.62 14.86
N ASN A 226 4.52 2.81 14.82
CA ASN A 226 4.32 1.80 13.78
C ASN A 226 2.88 1.81 13.26
N PHE A 227 2.69 2.45 12.12
CA PHE A 227 1.43 2.48 11.37
C PHE A 227 1.58 1.77 10.01
N ALA A 228 2.58 0.88 9.90
CA ALA A 228 2.84 0.13 8.67
C ALA A 228 2.35 -1.32 8.74
N ARG A 229 2.97 -2.17 9.56
CA ARG A 229 2.56 -3.57 9.80
C ARG A 229 3.04 -4.03 11.18
N ASP A 230 2.23 -4.85 11.85
CA ASP A 230 2.52 -5.45 13.16
C ASP A 230 3.86 -6.19 13.20
N VAL A 231 4.09 -7.05 12.22
CA VAL A 231 5.28 -7.91 12.12
C VAL A 231 6.62 -7.17 12.02
N LEU A 232 6.64 -5.85 11.81
CA LEU A 232 7.88 -5.05 11.75
C LEU A 232 8.51 -4.84 13.12
N VAL A 233 7.72 -4.95 14.19
CA VAL A 233 8.15 -4.77 15.56
C VAL A 233 8.06 -6.10 16.30
N ASP A 234 9.12 -6.49 16.99
CA ASP A 234 9.11 -7.62 17.92
C ASP A 234 8.33 -7.21 19.17
N SER A 235 7.15 -7.79 19.36
CA SER A 235 6.23 -7.43 20.44
C SER A 235 6.81 -7.72 21.82
N GLU A 236 7.52 -8.84 22.02
CA GLU A 236 8.13 -9.18 23.31
C GLU A 236 9.25 -8.20 23.66
N ALA A 237 10.15 -7.94 22.71
CA ALA A 237 11.22 -6.97 22.89
C ALA A 237 10.70 -5.55 23.17
N MET A 238 9.59 -5.16 22.51
CA MET A 238 8.94 -3.87 22.73
C MET A 238 8.32 -3.76 24.12
N VAL A 239 7.64 -4.82 24.60
CA VAL A 239 7.09 -4.87 25.97
C VAL A 239 8.21 -4.73 27.00
N ASP A 240 9.30 -5.50 26.85
CA ASP A 240 10.47 -5.41 27.74
C ASP A 240 11.05 -3.99 27.75
N ALA A 241 11.17 -3.35 26.59
CA ALA A 241 11.69 -1.99 26.47
C ALA A 241 10.77 -0.92 27.10
N LEU A 242 9.45 -1.09 27.00
CA LEU A 242 8.46 -0.24 27.66
C LEU A 242 8.53 -0.39 29.20
N VAL A 243 8.60 -1.60 29.70
CA VAL A 243 8.69 -1.91 31.14
C VAL A 243 9.99 -1.39 31.73
N ALA A 244 11.09 -1.52 31.00
CA ALA A 244 12.40 -0.99 31.40
C ALA A 244 12.52 0.55 31.33
N GLY A 245 11.57 1.23 30.65
CA GLY A 245 11.63 2.68 30.40
C GLY A 245 12.58 3.09 29.27
N LYS A 246 13.17 2.14 28.56
CA LYS A 246 14.00 2.36 27.37
C LYS A 246 13.17 3.03 26.25
N VAL A 247 11.96 2.52 26.01
CA VAL A 247 10.93 3.14 25.18
C VAL A 247 9.94 3.84 26.11
N LYS A 248 9.73 5.12 25.90
CA LYS A 248 8.76 5.91 26.67
C LYS A 248 7.34 5.62 26.22
N HIS A 249 7.12 5.62 24.90
CA HIS A 249 5.84 5.30 24.29
C HIS A 249 6.04 4.51 23.01
N TYR A 250 5.18 3.49 22.82
CA TYR A 250 4.98 2.79 21.56
C TYR A 250 3.60 3.08 21.03
N VAL A 251 3.50 3.70 19.85
CA VAL A 251 2.23 4.07 19.23
C VAL A 251 2.01 3.21 18.00
N THR A 252 0.87 2.54 17.94
CA THR A 252 0.54 1.66 16.81
C THR A 252 -0.97 1.58 16.58
N ASP A 253 -1.38 1.30 15.34
CA ASP A 253 -2.76 0.93 15.03
C ASP A 253 -2.93 -0.58 14.73
N PHE A 254 -1.99 -1.39 15.22
CA PHE A 254 -2.03 -2.86 15.17
C PHE A 254 -2.17 -3.44 16.58
N PRO A 255 -3.40 -3.59 17.11
CA PRO A 255 -3.61 -4.20 18.41
C PRO A 255 -3.22 -5.68 18.39
N THR A 256 -2.31 -6.06 19.28
CA THR A 256 -1.98 -7.46 19.58
C THR A 256 -2.21 -7.75 21.07
N PRO A 257 -2.46 -9.02 21.46
CA PRO A 257 -2.67 -9.38 22.86
C PRO A 257 -1.50 -8.98 23.77
N GLU A 258 -0.27 -9.02 23.24
CA GLU A 258 0.96 -8.75 24.01
C GLU A 258 1.11 -7.24 24.31
N ILE A 259 0.65 -6.36 23.40
CA ILE A 259 0.83 -4.90 23.52
C ILE A 259 -0.38 -4.22 24.13
N ALA A 260 -1.58 -4.78 23.94
CA ALA A 260 -2.82 -4.18 24.44
C ALA A 260 -2.81 -4.04 25.97
N GLY A 261 -2.96 -2.81 26.48
CA GLY A 261 -2.98 -2.50 27.91
C GLY A 261 -1.60 -2.39 28.57
N VAL A 262 -0.51 -2.52 27.83
CA VAL A 262 0.85 -2.29 28.37
C VAL A 262 1.03 -0.81 28.66
N LYS A 263 1.55 -0.48 29.84
CA LYS A 263 1.82 0.92 30.19
C LYS A 263 2.86 1.53 29.24
N GLY A 264 2.52 2.67 28.66
CA GLY A 264 3.35 3.35 27.66
C GLY A 264 2.99 2.98 26.22
N ALA A 265 2.24 1.90 25.99
CA ALA A 265 1.67 1.62 24.68
C ALA A 265 0.39 2.46 24.44
N ILE A 266 0.33 3.09 23.28
CA ILE A 266 -0.85 3.80 22.76
C ILE A 266 -1.31 3.03 21.53
N VAL A 267 -2.35 2.22 21.72
CA VAL A 267 -2.84 1.29 20.68
C VAL A 267 -4.18 1.76 20.13
N ILE A 268 -4.25 1.91 18.82
CA ILE A 268 -5.41 2.39 18.08
C ILE A 268 -5.95 1.25 17.20
N PRO A 269 -7.27 1.10 16.97
CA PRO A 269 -7.83 -0.02 16.22
C PRO A 269 -7.74 0.22 14.70
N HIS A 270 -6.60 -0.01 14.07
CA HIS A 270 -6.29 -0.01 12.63
C HIS A 270 -7.00 1.12 11.83
N LEU A 271 -6.83 2.36 12.29
CA LEU A 271 -7.50 3.54 11.73
C LEU A 271 -6.70 4.28 10.64
N GLY A 272 -5.48 3.84 10.32
CA GLY A 272 -4.59 4.54 9.40
C GLY A 272 -5.21 4.95 8.05
N ALA A 273 -6.06 4.09 7.50
CA ALA A 273 -6.74 4.33 6.22
C ALA A 273 -8.26 4.57 6.36
N SER A 274 -8.77 4.71 7.57
CA SER A 274 -10.21 4.78 7.84
C SER A 274 -10.72 6.23 7.83
N THR A 275 -10.58 6.88 6.69
CA THR A 275 -11.16 8.20 6.42
C THR A 275 -11.97 8.15 5.12
N GLU A 276 -12.99 9.00 5.00
CA GLU A 276 -13.83 9.10 3.81
C GLU A 276 -12.97 9.36 2.56
N GLU A 277 -12.03 10.29 2.64
CA GLU A 277 -11.12 10.63 1.54
C GLU A 277 -10.18 9.47 1.15
N SER A 278 -9.73 8.69 2.11
CA SER A 278 -8.92 7.50 1.83
C SER A 278 -9.71 6.44 1.07
N GLU A 279 -10.97 6.23 1.44
CA GLU A 279 -11.88 5.30 0.74
C GLU A 279 -12.17 5.78 -0.68
N ASP A 280 -12.47 7.07 -0.86
CA ASP A 280 -12.70 7.71 -2.15
C ASP A 280 -11.49 7.61 -3.07
N ASN A 281 -10.31 7.95 -2.56
CA ASN A 281 -9.07 7.91 -3.33
C ASN A 281 -8.69 6.48 -3.74
N CYS A 282 -8.87 5.50 -2.85
CA CYS A 282 -8.66 4.10 -3.17
C CYS A 282 -9.63 3.62 -4.25
N ALA A 283 -10.91 3.97 -4.15
CA ALA A 283 -11.92 3.60 -5.14
C ALA A 283 -11.63 4.23 -6.51
N LYS A 284 -11.30 5.53 -6.57
CA LYS A 284 -10.91 6.21 -7.82
C LYS A 284 -9.70 5.56 -8.47
N MET A 285 -8.68 5.24 -7.68
CA MET A 285 -7.45 4.62 -8.20
C MET A 285 -7.74 3.22 -8.75
N ALA A 286 -8.49 2.39 -8.01
CA ALA A 286 -8.86 1.04 -8.45
C ALA A 286 -9.66 1.06 -9.75
N VAL A 287 -10.61 1.98 -9.90
CA VAL A 287 -11.39 2.15 -11.15
C VAL A 287 -10.49 2.54 -12.31
N LYS A 288 -9.60 3.51 -12.13
CA LYS A 288 -8.67 3.96 -13.18
C LYS A 288 -7.73 2.86 -13.64
N GLU A 289 -7.21 2.04 -12.73
CA GLU A 289 -6.36 0.90 -13.06
C GLU A 289 -7.12 -0.17 -13.86
N VAL A 290 -8.35 -0.48 -13.46
CA VAL A 290 -9.22 -1.39 -14.20
C VAL A 290 -9.49 -0.86 -15.59
N MET A 291 -9.85 0.41 -15.75
CA MET A 291 -10.14 1.02 -17.06
C MET A 291 -8.91 0.99 -17.96
N ASP A 292 -7.75 1.43 -17.48
CA ASP A 292 -6.50 1.45 -18.27
C ASP A 292 -6.10 0.03 -18.71
N TYR A 293 -6.25 -0.97 -17.82
CA TYR A 293 -5.98 -2.36 -18.19
C TYR A 293 -6.99 -2.90 -19.20
N LEU A 294 -8.28 -2.66 -19.03
CA LEU A 294 -9.31 -3.19 -19.94
C LEU A 294 -9.23 -2.53 -21.31
N GLU A 295 -8.99 -1.24 -21.39
CA GLU A 295 -8.99 -0.43 -22.62
C GLU A 295 -7.64 -0.41 -23.34
N ASN A 296 -6.53 -0.36 -22.59
CA ASN A 296 -5.19 -0.22 -23.16
C ASN A 296 -4.25 -1.40 -22.85
N GLY A 297 -4.65 -2.31 -21.95
CA GLY A 297 -3.80 -3.42 -21.53
C GLY A 297 -2.67 -3.02 -20.58
N ASN A 298 -2.56 -1.76 -20.17
CA ASN A 298 -1.50 -1.31 -19.28
C ASN A 298 -1.67 -1.91 -17.89
N ILE A 299 -0.59 -2.36 -17.29
CA ILE A 299 -0.53 -2.86 -15.92
C ILE A 299 0.32 -1.90 -15.09
N ARG A 300 -0.31 -1.25 -14.11
CA ARG A 300 0.35 -0.44 -13.08
C ARG A 300 -0.13 -0.89 -11.72
N HIS A 301 0.78 -0.97 -10.75
CA HIS A 301 0.47 -1.40 -9.37
C HIS A 301 -0.17 -2.80 -9.26
N SER A 302 0.11 -3.69 -10.20
CA SER A 302 -0.32 -5.08 -10.04
C SER A 302 0.54 -5.82 -9.02
N VAL A 303 -0.12 -6.64 -8.19
CA VAL A 303 0.55 -7.42 -7.15
C VAL A 303 0.99 -8.81 -7.63
N ASN A 304 0.40 -9.33 -8.70
CA ASN A 304 0.69 -10.67 -9.22
C ASN A 304 1.35 -10.69 -10.60
N TYR A 305 1.26 -9.61 -11.39
CA TYR A 305 1.94 -9.46 -12.68
C TYR A 305 2.91 -8.28 -12.65
N PRO A 306 3.87 -8.19 -13.59
CA PRO A 306 4.78 -7.06 -13.66
C PRO A 306 4.06 -5.79 -14.14
N ASP A 307 4.55 -4.62 -13.70
CA ASP A 307 4.17 -3.37 -14.32
C ASP A 307 4.66 -3.34 -15.77
N CYS A 308 3.75 -3.06 -16.69
CA CYS A 308 4.00 -3.04 -18.12
C CYS A 308 3.07 -2.04 -18.78
N ASP A 309 3.61 -1.03 -19.42
CA ASP A 309 2.87 0.12 -19.92
C ASP A 309 3.43 0.51 -21.30
N MET A 310 2.55 0.58 -22.29
CA MET A 310 2.82 1.05 -23.65
C MET A 310 2.00 2.29 -23.99
N GLY A 311 1.43 2.97 -22.98
CA GLY A 311 0.57 4.12 -23.15
C GLY A 311 -0.78 3.80 -23.79
N LEU A 312 -1.45 4.83 -24.28
CA LEU A 312 -2.74 4.66 -24.96
C LEU A 312 -2.56 3.86 -26.25
N ARG A 313 -3.43 2.90 -26.49
CA ARG A 313 -3.40 2.04 -27.69
C ARG A 313 -3.54 2.83 -29.01
N GLY A 314 -4.31 3.91 -29.01
CA GLY A 314 -4.63 4.66 -30.22
C GLY A 314 -5.43 3.81 -31.22
N ASP A 315 -5.06 3.88 -32.50
CA ASP A 315 -5.73 3.17 -33.60
C ASP A 315 -5.13 1.78 -33.88
N LYS A 316 -4.16 1.33 -33.08
CA LYS A 316 -3.51 0.02 -33.26
C LYS A 316 -4.31 -1.12 -32.64
N THR A 317 -4.12 -2.32 -33.19
CA THR A 317 -4.56 -3.55 -32.52
C THR A 317 -3.50 -3.97 -31.54
N ARG A 318 -3.87 -4.20 -30.28
CA ARG A 318 -2.93 -4.60 -29.22
C ARG A 318 -3.20 -6.01 -28.76
N ILE A 319 -2.20 -6.87 -28.86
CA ILE A 319 -2.21 -8.25 -28.38
C ILE A 319 -1.56 -8.29 -27.00
N LEU A 320 -2.23 -8.91 -26.05
CA LEU A 320 -1.82 -9.07 -24.66
C LEU A 320 -1.66 -10.55 -24.36
N VAL A 321 -0.47 -10.96 -23.95
CA VAL A 321 -0.17 -12.35 -23.61
C VAL A 321 0.34 -12.44 -22.18
N LEU A 322 -0.46 -13.06 -21.31
CA LEU A 322 -0.08 -13.41 -19.94
C LEU A 322 0.48 -14.84 -19.97
N HIS A 323 1.69 -15.04 -19.46
CA HIS A 323 2.36 -16.32 -19.57
C HIS A 323 3.34 -16.57 -18.40
N HIS A 324 3.80 -17.82 -18.26
CA HIS A 324 4.88 -18.12 -17.35
C HIS A 324 6.20 -17.52 -17.84
N ASN A 325 7.05 -17.13 -16.89
CA ASN A 325 8.36 -16.54 -17.15
C ASN A 325 9.40 -17.65 -17.43
N VAL A 326 9.33 -18.23 -18.62
CA VAL A 326 10.24 -19.30 -19.06
C VAL A 326 10.99 -18.89 -20.34
N PRO A 327 12.13 -19.54 -20.65
CA PRO A 327 12.90 -19.25 -21.87
C PRO A 327 12.10 -19.38 -23.17
N ASN A 328 12.46 -18.58 -24.16
CA ASN A 328 11.95 -18.64 -25.54
C ASN A 328 10.46 -18.27 -25.73
N MET A 329 9.79 -17.61 -24.77
CA MET A 329 8.41 -17.20 -24.93
C MET A 329 8.26 -16.17 -26.04
N ILE A 330 9.06 -15.11 -26.05
CA ILE A 330 9.01 -14.07 -27.09
C ILE A 330 9.28 -14.66 -28.47
N GLY A 331 10.23 -15.61 -28.58
CA GLY A 331 10.53 -16.31 -29.84
C GLY A 331 9.30 -17.07 -30.37
N GLN A 332 8.61 -17.80 -29.54
CA GLN A 332 7.40 -18.54 -29.92
C GLN A 332 6.25 -17.61 -30.30
N ILE A 333 6.01 -16.57 -29.49
CA ILE A 333 4.95 -15.57 -29.75
C ILE A 333 5.20 -14.85 -31.08
N SER A 334 6.44 -14.36 -31.29
CA SER A 334 6.78 -13.66 -32.54
C SER A 334 6.75 -14.57 -33.78
N ALA A 335 7.07 -15.86 -33.63
CA ALA A 335 6.96 -16.82 -34.73
C ALA A 335 5.52 -17.03 -35.20
N VAL A 336 4.55 -17.06 -34.28
CA VAL A 336 3.12 -17.12 -34.64
C VAL A 336 2.74 -15.88 -35.46
N LEU A 337 3.08 -14.68 -35.01
CA LEU A 337 2.77 -13.44 -35.73
C LEU A 337 3.46 -13.37 -37.10
N ALA A 338 4.72 -13.79 -37.18
CA ALA A 338 5.47 -13.83 -38.44
C ALA A 338 4.89 -14.79 -39.47
N LYS A 339 4.35 -15.94 -39.05
CA LYS A 339 3.66 -16.91 -39.92
C LYS A 339 2.48 -16.29 -40.64
N ASP A 340 1.73 -15.44 -39.94
CA ASP A 340 0.58 -14.72 -40.50
C ASP A 340 0.97 -13.37 -41.13
N ASN A 341 2.28 -13.15 -41.36
CA ASN A 341 2.83 -11.94 -41.99
C ASN A 341 2.43 -10.64 -41.28
N MET A 342 2.26 -10.70 -39.95
CA MET A 342 1.89 -9.53 -39.12
C MET A 342 3.13 -8.73 -38.76
N ASN A 343 3.06 -7.41 -38.99
CA ASN A 343 4.13 -6.49 -38.61
C ASN A 343 3.97 -6.07 -37.14
N ILE A 344 5.01 -6.25 -36.35
CA ILE A 344 5.08 -5.79 -34.96
C ILE A 344 5.55 -4.34 -34.98
N ALA A 345 4.67 -3.41 -34.61
CA ALA A 345 4.97 -2.00 -34.53
C ALA A 345 5.68 -1.63 -33.22
N ASP A 346 5.29 -2.27 -32.12
CA ASP A 346 5.92 -2.12 -30.80
C ASP A 346 5.73 -3.41 -30.00
N LEU A 347 6.67 -3.69 -29.10
CA LEU A 347 6.64 -4.86 -28.22
C LEU A 347 7.31 -4.56 -26.89
N THR A 348 6.60 -4.86 -25.82
CA THR A 348 7.15 -4.82 -24.47
C THR A 348 6.87 -6.13 -23.75
N ASN A 349 7.92 -6.72 -23.16
CA ASN A 349 7.80 -7.88 -22.27
C ASN A 349 8.43 -7.56 -20.91
N LYS A 350 7.70 -7.85 -19.87
CA LYS A 350 8.16 -7.69 -18.48
C LYS A 350 7.86 -8.96 -17.68
N SER A 351 8.64 -9.22 -16.64
CA SER A 351 8.44 -10.38 -15.77
C SER A 351 8.50 -9.99 -14.29
N LYS A 352 7.76 -10.76 -13.48
CA LYS A 352 7.73 -10.65 -12.02
C LYS A 352 7.62 -12.07 -11.43
N GLY A 353 8.73 -12.57 -10.88
CA GLY A 353 8.79 -13.93 -10.37
C GLY A 353 8.48 -14.97 -11.45
N LYS A 354 7.45 -15.80 -11.21
CA LYS A 354 7.02 -16.88 -12.09
C LYS A 354 6.25 -16.42 -13.32
N TYR A 355 5.74 -15.19 -13.35
CA TYR A 355 4.82 -14.69 -14.37
C TYR A 355 5.44 -13.59 -15.21
N ALA A 356 5.02 -13.53 -16.47
CA ALA A 356 5.41 -12.50 -17.39
C ALA A 356 4.21 -11.98 -18.18
N TYR A 357 4.36 -10.80 -18.72
CA TYR A 357 3.36 -10.14 -19.53
C TYR A 357 3.99 -9.53 -20.76
N THR A 358 3.47 -9.90 -21.92
CA THR A 358 3.91 -9.38 -23.21
C THR A 358 2.77 -8.58 -23.86
N MET A 359 3.06 -7.32 -24.19
CA MET A 359 2.18 -6.43 -24.95
C MET A 359 2.78 -6.24 -26.34
N ILE A 360 1.96 -6.34 -27.38
CA ILE A 360 2.38 -6.21 -28.77
C ILE A 360 1.39 -5.36 -29.54
N ASP A 361 1.85 -4.28 -30.14
CA ASP A 361 1.08 -3.47 -31.08
C ASP A 361 1.36 -3.92 -32.51
N VAL A 362 0.29 -4.21 -33.24
CA VAL A 362 0.35 -4.60 -34.66
C VAL A 362 -0.46 -3.62 -35.53
N ASP A 363 -0.02 -3.48 -36.79
CA ASP A 363 -0.62 -2.54 -37.74
C ASP A 363 -1.79 -3.16 -38.55
N SER A 364 -2.18 -4.40 -38.21
CA SER A 364 -3.25 -5.14 -38.90
C SER A 364 -4.26 -5.72 -37.92
N GLU A 365 -5.44 -6.08 -38.42
CA GLU A 365 -6.40 -6.84 -37.64
C GLU A 365 -5.86 -8.23 -37.29
N VAL A 366 -6.11 -8.68 -36.06
CA VAL A 366 -5.71 -9.99 -35.58
C VAL A 366 -6.83 -10.98 -35.84
N GLN A 367 -6.58 -11.99 -36.69
CA GLN A 367 -7.51 -13.05 -37.00
C GLN A 367 -7.68 -14.01 -35.80
N GLU A 368 -8.84 -14.61 -35.63
CA GLU A 368 -9.14 -15.56 -34.55
C GLU A 368 -8.12 -16.73 -34.53
N GLY A 369 -7.69 -17.21 -35.71
CA GLY A 369 -6.69 -18.26 -35.84
C GLY A 369 -5.36 -17.93 -35.16
N VAL A 370 -4.89 -16.68 -35.23
CA VAL A 370 -3.68 -16.21 -34.57
C VAL A 370 -3.85 -16.28 -33.05
N VAL A 371 -5.01 -15.86 -32.55
CA VAL A 371 -5.32 -15.91 -31.10
C VAL A 371 -5.28 -17.35 -30.60
N GLU A 372 -5.89 -18.28 -31.36
CA GLU A 372 -5.89 -19.69 -30.98
C GLU A 372 -4.48 -20.31 -31.06
N GLU A 373 -3.65 -19.98 -32.07
CA GLU A 373 -2.27 -20.43 -32.13
C GLU A 373 -1.45 -19.90 -30.94
N LEU A 374 -1.62 -18.64 -30.55
CA LEU A 374 -0.97 -18.08 -29.34
C LEU A 374 -1.38 -18.81 -28.07
N LYS A 375 -2.65 -19.17 -27.92
CA LYS A 375 -3.16 -19.96 -26.77
C LYS A 375 -2.61 -21.40 -26.74
N GLN A 376 -2.19 -21.96 -27.89
CA GLN A 376 -1.60 -23.30 -27.97
C GLN A 376 -0.14 -23.34 -27.47
N ILE A 377 0.53 -22.22 -27.27
CA ILE A 377 1.86 -22.17 -26.67
C ILE A 377 1.73 -22.62 -25.21
N GLY A 378 2.43 -23.70 -24.85
CA GLY A 378 2.19 -24.43 -23.59
C GLY A 378 2.28 -23.66 -22.29
N GLU A 379 2.98 -22.51 -22.29
CA GLU A 379 3.18 -21.68 -21.10
C GLU A 379 2.32 -20.40 -21.13
N VAL A 380 1.44 -20.25 -22.10
CA VAL A 380 0.51 -19.12 -22.19
C VAL A 380 -0.70 -19.39 -21.32
N LEU A 381 -1.00 -18.46 -20.44
CA LEU A 381 -2.12 -18.50 -19.49
C LEU A 381 -3.36 -17.82 -20.07
N ARG A 382 -3.16 -16.68 -20.75
CA ARG A 382 -4.26 -15.94 -21.37
C ARG A 382 -3.77 -15.08 -22.53
N VAL A 383 -4.59 -15.01 -23.58
CA VAL A 383 -4.43 -14.06 -24.68
C VAL A 383 -5.65 -13.16 -24.76
N ARG A 384 -5.43 -11.87 -24.90
CA ARG A 384 -6.46 -10.86 -25.17
C ARG A 384 -6.05 -10.03 -26.37
N VAL A 385 -7.03 -9.62 -27.15
CA VAL A 385 -6.85 -8.65 -28.24
C VAL A 385 -7.74 -7.46 -27.97
N ILE A 386 -7.18 -6.28 -28.06
CA ILE A 386 -7.88 -5.00 -27.92
C ILE A 386 -7.79 -4.29 -29.29
N CYS A 387 -8.96 -4.01 -29.89
CA CYS A 387 -9.09 -3.35 -31.18
C CYS A 387 -9.65 -1.94 -31.04
#